data_e892f39d03a4e896d0a4ce8b0e37ab99
#
_entry.id   e892f39d03a4e896d0a4ce8b0e37ab99
#
_cell.length_a   1.000
_cell.length_b   1.000
_cell.length_c   1.000
_cell.angle_alpha   90.00
_cell.angle_beta   90.00
_cell.angle_gamma   90.00
#
_symmetry.space_group_name_H-M   'P 1'
#
loop_
_entity.id
_entity.type
_entity.pdbx_description
1 polymer ?
#
loop_
_entity_poly.entity_id
_entity_poly.type
_entity_poly.pdbx_seq_one_letter_code
_entity_poly.pdbx_strand_id
1 'polypeptide(L)'
;MSGIEAEIVWCGSEQRARSLLAAISPDDPDSFEARITVEGGSAELKIIVSGEKLETVRSTVDDLLACLAAAESSLDVSDSS
;
A
#
# COMPACT_ATOMS: atom_id res chain seq x y z
N MET A 1 15.62 -21.02 1.29
CA MET A 1 15.31 -20.45 1.20
C MET A 1 15.14 -19.31 1.66
N SER A 2 15.56 -18.51 1.56
CA SER A 2 15.36 -17.33 2.25
C SER A 2 14.87 -16.27 1.36
N GLY A 3 13.71 -15.88 1.54
CA GLY A 3 13.15 -14.73 0.87
C GLY A 3 13.28 -13.51 1.76
N ILE A 4 13.14 -12.36 1.17
CA ILE A 4 13.08 -11.09 1.88
C ILE A 4 11.64 -10.62 1.80
N GLU A 5 11.11 -10.19 2.94
CA GLU A 5 9.74 -9.72 3.01
C GLU A 5 9.69 -8.38 3.73
N ALA A 6 8.95 -7.45 3.18
CA ALA A 6 8.73 -6.15 3.79
C ALA A 6 7.23 -5.93 3.95
N GLU A 7 6.85 -5.25 5.02
CA GLU A 7 5.45 -5.00 5.32
C GLU A 7 5.23 -3.51 5.48
N ILE A 8 4.19 -3.00 4.83
CA ILE A 8 3.77 -1.61 4.96
C ILE A 8 2.38 -1.62 5.57
N VAL A 9 2.17 -0.84 6.63
CA VAL A 9 0.88 -0.74 7.28
C VAL A 9 0.43 0.72 7.27
N TRP A 10 -0.79 0.94 6.77
CA TRP A 10 -1.40 2.25 6.76
C TRP A 10 -2.75 2.15 7.46
N CYS A 11 -3.08 3.13 8.29
CA CYS A 11 -4.34 3.14 9.04
C CYS A 11 -5.10 4.44 8.76
N GLY A 12 -6.40 4.34 8.64
CA GLY A 12 -7.26 5.48 8.41
C GLY A 12 -8.68 5.05 8.15
N SER A 13 -9.44 5.87 7.41
CA SER A 13 -10.83 5.54 7.09
C SER A 13 -10.89 4.43 6.04
N GLU A 14 -11.98 3.69 6.05
CA GLU A 14 -12.20 2.63 5.05
C GLU A 14 -12.20 3.21 3.64
N GLN A 15 -12.83 4.35 3.45
CA GLN A 15 -12.91 4.98 2.13
C GLN A 15 -11.52 5.31 1.58
N ARG A 16 -10.66 5.88 2.43
CA ARG A 16 -9.30 6.21 2.03
C ARG A 16 -8.48 4.95 1.77
N ALA A 17 -8.65 3.93 2.62
CA ALA A 17 -7.94 2.67 2.43
C ALA A 17 -8.28 2.05 1.08
N ARG A 18 -9.54 2.05 0.70
CA ARG A 18 -9.98 1.50 -0.58
C ARG A 18 -9.45 2.32 -1.75
N SER A 19 -9.44 3.64 -1.61
CA SER A 19 -8.88 4.52 -2.64
C SER A 19 -7.39 4.30 -2.83
N LEU A 20 -6.66 4.14 -1.72
CA LEU A 20 -5.22 3.87 -1.78
C LEU A 20 -4.96 2.51 -2.42
N LEU A 21 -5.73 1.50 -2.05
CA LEU A 21 -5.59 0.18 -2.64
C LEU A 21 -5.81 0.22 -4.16
N ALA A 22 -6.82 0.95 -4.60
CA ALA A 22 -7.09 1.10 -6.04
C ALA A 22 -5.93 1.79 -6.74
N ALA A 23 -5.32 2.78 -6.08
CA ALA A 23 -4.21 3.54 -6.66
C ALA A 23 -2.94 2.68 -6.81
N ILE A 24 -2.73 1.72 -5.93
CA ILE A 24 -1.55 0.87 -5.96
C ILE A 24 -1.81 -0.52 -6.53
N SER A 25 -3.04 -0.80 -6.97
CA SER A 25 -3.38 -2.09 -7.55
C SER A 25 -2.42 -2.43 -8.68
N PRO A 26 -1.70 -3.54 -8.57
CA PRO A 26 -0.69 -3.87 -9.56
C PRO A 26 -1.30 -4.48 -10.81
N ASP A 27 -0.67 -4.23 -11.95
CA ASP A 27 -0.98 -4.96 -13.16
C ASP A 27 -0.51 -6.40 -13.02
N ASP A 28 0.50 -6.62 -12.21
CA ASP A 28 1.07 -7.93 -11.95
C ASP A 28 0.82 -8.29 -10.48
N PRO A 29 -0.12 -9.21 -10.21
CA PRO A 29 -0.45 -9.57 -8.83
C PRO A 29 0.66 -10.31 -8.08
N ASP A 30 1.70 -10.73 -8.79
CA ASP A 30 2.84 -11.38 -8.14
C ASP A 30 3.81 -10.38 -7.51
N SER A 31 3.65 -9.10 -7.80
CA SER A 31 4.55 -8.06 -7.28
C SER A 31 4.43 -7.86 -5.77
N PHE A 32 3.22 -7.87 -5.27
CA PHE A 32 2.98 -7.71 -3.84
C PHE A 32 1.55 -8.13 -3.49
N GLU A 33 1.30 -8.28 -2.20
CA GLU A 33 -0.02 -8.62 -1.69
C GLU A 33 -0.54 -7.46 -0.85
N ALA A 34 -1.81 -7.09 -1.02
CA ALA A 34 -2.41 -6.02 -0.27
C ALA A 34 -3.74 -6.48 0.31
N ARG A 35 -4.00 -6.09 1.56
CA ARG A 35 -5.23 -6.46 2.27
C ARG A 35 -5.79 -5.26 3.01
N ILE A 36 -7.11 -5.20 3.10
CA ILE A 36 -7.79 -4.21 3.92
C ILE A 36 -8.54 -4.94 5.02
N THR A 37 -8.33 -4.51 6.26
CA THR A 37 -9.07 -4.99 7.42
C THR A 37 -9.84 -3.81 7.98
N VAL A 38 -11.14 -3.98 8.20
CA VAL A 38 -11.99 -2.92 8.74
C VAL A 38 -12.41 -3.31 10.14
N GLU A 39 -12.26 -2.38 11.09
CA GLU A 39 -12.63 -2.62 12.47
C GLU A 39 -13.08 -1.32 13.11
N GLY A 40 -14.31 -1.31 13.62
CA GLY A 40 -14.84 -0.18 14.37
C GLY A 40 -14.83 1.15 13.64
N GLY A 41 -15.04 1.15 12.33
CA GLY A 41 -15.07 2.37 11.54
C GLY A 41 -13.72 2.81 11.04
N SER A 42 -12.67 2.12 11.45
CA SER A 42 -11.31 2.36 10.96
C SER A 42 -10.89 1.23 10.04
N ALA A 43 -9.95 1.49 9.16
CA ALA A 43 -9.43 0.47 8.26
C ALA A 43 -7.92 0.46 8.31
N GLU A 44 -7.36 -0.73 8.12
CA GLU A 44 -5.92 -0.93 8.02
C GLU A 44 -5.62 -1.49 6.65
N LEU A 45 -4.72 -0.85 5.94
CA LEU A 45 -4.22 -1.34 4.66
C LEU A 45 -2.84 -1.93 4.90
N LYS A 46 -2.72 -3.23 4.68
CA LYS A 46 -1.46 -3.95 4.87
C LYS A 46 -0.95 -4.40 3.52
N ILE A 47 0.29 -4.07 3.21
CA ILE A 47 0.93 -4.45 1.96
C ILE A 47 2.15 -5.27 2.27
N ILE A 48 2.25 -6.45 1.68
CA ILE A 48 3.38 -7.34 1.89
C ILE A 48 4.12 -7.48 0.56
N VAL A 49 5.39 -7.09 0.56
CA VAL A 49 6.26 -7.18 -0.59
C VAL A 49 7.29 -8.26 -0.31
N SER A 50 7.42 -9.22 -1.20
CA SER A 50 8.39 -10.29 -1.04
C SER A 50 9.21 -10.48 -2.30
N GLY A 51 10.42 -10.96 -2.14
CA GLY A 51 11.31 -11.20 -3.27
C GLY A 51 12.58 -11.89 -2.81
N GLU A 52 13.39 -12.27 -3.77
CA GLU A 52 14.65 -12.96 -3.48
C GLU A 52 15.81 -12.01 -3.25
N LYS A 53 15.73 -10.80 -3.82
CA LYS A 53 16.79 -9.81 -3.71
C LYS A 53 16.34 -8.60 -2.93
N LEU A 54 17.19 -8.15 -2.01
CA LEU A 54 16.90 -6.98 -1.20
C LEU A 54 16.66 -5.75 -2.08
N GLU A 55 17.45 -5.57 -3.11
CA GLU A 55 17.30 -4.41 -3.99
C GLU A 55 15.94 -4.35 -4.65
N THR A 56 15.43 -5.49 -5.10
CA THR A 56 14.13 -5.57 -5.74
C THR A 56 13.00 -5.23 -4.75
N VAL A 57 13.07 -5.81 -3.56
CA VAL A 57 12.08 -5.56 -2.51
C VAL A 57 12.10 -4.10 -2.11
N ARG A 58 13.30 -3.55 -1.92
CA ARG A 58 13.45 -2.15 -1.54
C ARG A 58 12.90 -1.20 -2.58
N SER A 59 13.19 -1.45 -3.86
CA SER A 59 12.67 -0.63 -4.95
C SER A 59 11.15 -0.66 -4.99
N THR A 60 10.56 -1.83 -4.82
CA THR A 60 9.10 -1.96 -4.81
C THR A 60 8.49 -1.21 -3.63
N VAL A 61 9.09 -1.34 -2.45
CA VAL A 61 8.63 -0.61 -1.26
C VAL A 61 8.71 0.89 -1.48
N ASP A 62 9.83 1.38 -2.02
CA ASP A 62 9.99 2.80 -2.29
C ASP A 62 8.93 3.32 -3.27
N ASP A 63 8.67 2.55 -4.33
CA ASP A 63 7.64 2.90 -5.30
C ASP A 63 6.26 2.94 -4.67
N LEU A 64 5.95 1.94 -3.84
CA LEU A 64 4.65 1.89 -3.15
C LEU A 64 4.48 3.06 -2.20
N LEU A 65 5.52 3.40 -1.44
CA LEU A 65 5.46 4.53 -0.52
C LEU A 65 5.25 5.83 -1.27
N ALA A 66 5.90 6.00 -2.41
CA ALA A 66 5.71 7.18 -3.24
C ALA A 66 4.29 7.26 -3.79
N CYS A 67 3.74 6.12 -4.24
CA CYS A 67 2.36 6.06 -4.73
C CYS A 67 1.37 6.37 -3.62
N LEU A 68 1.58 5.84 -2.43
CA LEU A 68 0.69 6.09 -1.30
C LEU A 68 0.73 7.57 -0.90
N ALA A 69 1.91 8.17 -0.87
CA ALA A 69 2.05 9.58 -0.54
C ALA A 69 1.35 10.46 -1.56
N ALA A 70 1.50 10.15 -2.84
CA ALA A 70 0.85 10.90 -3.91
C ALA A 70 -0.68 10.75 -3.83
N ALA A 71 -1.16 9.55 -3.57
CA ALA A 71 -2.59 9.28 -3.46
C ALA A 71 -3.18 10.00 -2.25
N GLU A 72 -2.49 10.01 -1.12
CA GLU A 72 -2.95 10.73 0.07
C GLU A 72 -3.02 12.23 -0.20
N SER A 73 -2.04 12.79 -0.87
CA SER A 73 -2.04 14.20 -1.23
C SER A 73 -3.24 14.54 -2.11
N SER A 74 -3.55 13.70 -3.07
CA SER A 74 -4.70 13.89 -3.93
C SER A 74 -6.00 13.84 -3.17
N LEU A 75 -6.13 12.89 -2.23
CA LEU A 75 -7.32 12.77 -1.40
C LEU A 75 -7.47 13.97 -0.47
N ASP A 76 -6.38 14.45 0.10
CA ASP A 76 -6.40 15.62 0.97
C ASP A 76 -6.85 16.86 0.22
N VAL A 77 -6.37 17.05 -1.00
CA VAL A 77 -6.78 18.17 -1.84
C VAL A 77 -8.28 18.07 -2.16
N SER A 78 -8.76 16.87 -2.49
CA SER A 78 -10.17 16.66 -2.75
C SER A 78 -11.04 16.93 -1.53
N ASP A 79 -10.58 16.53 -0.37
CA ASP A 79 -11.31 16.75 0.89
C ASP A 79 -11.34 18.22 1.27
N SER A 80 -10.32 18.98 0.88
CA SER A 80 -10.19 20.38 1.22
C SER A 80 -11.05 21.29 0.35
N SER A 81 -11.50 20.81 -0.78
CA SER A 81 -12.25 21.65 -1.75
C SER A 81 -13.76 21.64 -1.55
#